data_eccab37fb983b2281cd7f991c444c9c7
#
_entry.id   eccab37fb983b2281cd7f991c444c9c7
#
_cell.length_a   1.000
_cell.length_b   1.000
_cell.length_c   1.000
_cell.angle_alpha   90.00
_cell.angle_beta   90.00
_cell.angle_gamma   90.00
#
_symmetry.space_group_name_H-M   'P 1'
#
loop_
_entity.id
_entity.type
_entity.pdbx_description
1 polymer ?
#
loop_
_entity_poly.entity_id
_entity_poly.type
_entity_poly.pdbx_seq_one_letter_code
_entity_poly.pdbx_strand_id
1 'polypeptide(L)'
;MTKAQAFPILFESNCYAAIGALAGLLKSGVSTPRLGMVWIDAHGDYNTPETTLSGMLSGMPVAIATGQCLHRLRQNAGLEPPLLAHNVVMVCVRANDPLEQELIDQCGIPQVPVGDVRSDRRMLCAAMDRLSDSVDSIYVHFDVDALDRSELALMRLSEPNGPMRDEMAKALEMIMAYSKVAAFGVSDFNPERDVEGQAFRAILAVFRGAIAGVAQRSCR
;
A
#
# COMPACT_ATOMS: atom_id res chain seq x y z
N MET A 1 -28.24 -8.92 17.56
CA MET A 1 -27.84 -7.73 16.82
C MET A 1 -26.62 -8.10 15.98
N THR A 2 -26.76 -8.27 14.69
CA THR A 2 -25.64 -8.47 13.75
C THR A 2 -24.78 -7.23 13.77
N LYS A 3 -23.50 -7.34 14.21
CA LYS A 3 -22.55 -6.25 14.06
C LYS A 3 -22.44 -5.96 12.57
N ALA A 4 -22.75 -4.73 12.16
CA ALA A 4 -22.50 -4.29 10.79
C ALA A 4 -21.00 -4.54 10.51
N GLN A 5 -20.69 -5.34 9.50
CA GLN A 5 -19.32 -5.54 9.06
C GLN A 5 -18.91 -4.26 8.31
N ALA A 6 -18.27 -3.33 9.02
CA ALA A 6 -17.73 -2.13 8.41
C ALA A 6 -16.37 -2.45 7.80
N PHE A 7 -16.14 -2.01 6.57
CA PHE A 7 -14.83 -2.03 5.93
C PHE A 7 -14.04 -0.78 6.35
N PRO A 8 -12.92 -0.90 7.06
CA PRO A 8 -12.16 0.25 7.52
C PRO A 8 -11.40 0.91 6.37
N ILE A 9 -11.56 2.23 6.27
CA ILE A 9 -10.76 3.10 5.41
C ILE A 9 -10.03 4.09 6.33
N LEU A 10 -8.71 4.15 6.21
CA LEU A 10 -7.86 4.98 7.03
C LEU A 10 -7.31 6.13 6.18
N PHE A 11 -7.38 7.35 6.70
CA PHE A 11 -6.66 8.50 6.16
C PHE A 11 -5.47 8.75 7.04
N GLU A 12 -4.31 8.59 6.46
CA GLU A 12 -3.02 8.56 7.17
C GLU A 12 -2.22 9.81 6.81
N SER A 13 -1.62 10.43 7.81
CA SER A 13 -0.76 11.58 7.58
C SER A 13 0.58 11.21 6.96
N ASN A 14 0.96 9.93 7.06
CA ASN A 14 2.23 9.42 6.56
C ASN A 14 2.23 7.89 6.53
N CYS A 15 3.03 7.30 5.63
CA CYS A 15 3.13 5.87 5.36
C CYS A 15 3.45 4.99 6.57
N TYR A 16 4.18 5.48 7.59
CA TYR A 16 4.45 4.68 8.79
C TYR A 16 3.20 4.35 9.63
N ALA A 17 2.07 5.03 9.42
CA ALA A 17 0.80 4.69 10.07
C ALA A 17 0.30 3.28 9.67
N ALA A 18 0.72 2.76 8.53
CA ALA A 18 0.46 1.40 8.08
C ALA A 18 0.86 0.33 9.11
N ILE A 19 1.91 0.58 9.91
CA ILE A 19 2.34 -0.33 10.98
C ILE A 19 1.22 -0.51 12.01
N GLY A 20 0.54 0.59 12.37
CA GLY A 20 -0.62 0.56 13.28
C GLY A 20 -1.83 -0.15 12.67
N ALA A 21 -2.10 0.08 11.38
CA ALA A 21 -3.18 -0.58 10.65
C ALA A 21 -2.98 -2.11 10.62
N LEU A 22 -1.77 -2.56 10.27
CA LEU A 22 -1.38 -3.97 10.28
C LEU A 22 -1.49 -4.60 11.67
N ALA A 23 -1.02 -3.89 12.71
CA ALA A 23 -1.15 -4.34 14.10
C ALA A 23 -2.63 -4.47 14.53
N GLY A 24 -3.48 -3.55 14.06
CA GLY A 24 -4.93 -3.60 14.29
C GLY A 24 -5.57 -4.83 13.62
N LEU A 25 -5.21 -5.12 12.38
CA LEU A 25 -5.69 -6.31 11.67
C LEU A 25 -5.22 -7.60 12.34
N LEU A 26 -3.97 -7.66 12.79
CA LEU A 26 -3.44 -8.81 13.51
C LEU A 26 -4.24 -9.14 14.78
N LYS A 27 -4.75 -8.11 15.45
CA LYS A 27 -5.54 -8.24 16.70
C LYS A 27 -7.03 -8.43 16.47
N SER A 28 -7.53 -8.24 15.26
CA SER A 28 -8.98 -8.29 14.96
C SER A 28 -9.55 -9.71 14.83
N GLY A 29 -8.71 -10.73 14.69
CA GLY A 29 -9.07 -12.13 14.49
C GLY A 29 -9.15 -12.94 15.78
N VAL A 30 -9.76 -14.13 15.68
CA VAL A 30 -9.85 -15.12 16.77
C VAL A 30 -8.52 -15.88 16.94
N SER A 31 -7.73 -15.96 15.89
CA SER A 31 -6.37 -16.53 15.86
C SER A 31 -5.45 -15.54 15.15
N THR A 32 -4.14 -15.68 15.35
CA THR A 32 -3.15 -14.85 14.66
C THR A 32 -3.24 -15.08 13.14
N PRO A 33 -3.83 -14.14 12.36
CA PRO A 33 -3.98 -14.33 10.93
C PRO A 33 -2.63 -14.16 10.23
N ARG A 34 -2.44 -14.88 9.13
CA ARG A 34 -1.36 -14.59 8.19
C ARG A 34 -1.71 -13.31 7.44
N LEU A 35 -0.94 -12.25 7.67
CA LEU A 35 -1.18 -10.98 7.02
C LEU A 35 -0.42 -10.88 5.71
N GLY A 36 -1.07 -10.24 4.73
CA GLY A 36 -0.48 -9.74 3.51
C GLY A 36 -0.63 -8.23 3.38
N MET A 37 0.19 -7.65 2.51
CA MET A 37 0.17 -6.22 2.24
C MET A 37 0.34 -5.95 0.75
N VAL A 38 -0.49 -5.07 0.21
CA VAL A 38 -0.28 -4.44 -1.09
C VAL A 38 0.19 -3.02 -0.83
N TRP A 39 1.41 -2.70 -1.27
CA TRP A 39 2.04 -1.40 -1.14
C TRP A 39 2.02 -0.68 -2.47
N ILE A 40 1.14 0.32 -2.63
CA ILE A 40 0.95 1.08 -3.85
C ILE A 40 1.57 2.46 -3.63
N ASP A 41 2.70 2.71 -4.26
CA ASP A 41 3.56 3.84 -3.95
C ASP A 41 4.55 4.09 -5.11
N ALA A 42 5.11 5.29 -5.22
CA ALA A 42 6.27 5.55 -6.06
C ALA A 42 7.55 4.98 -5.45
N HIS A 43 7.61 4.87 -4.12
CA HIS A 43 8.76 4.48 -3.31
C HIS A 43 8.57 3.07 -2.71
N GLY A 44 9.67 2.39 -2.42
CA GLY A 44 9.62 1.05 -1.78
C GLY A 44 9.34 1.12 -0.30
N ASP A 45 9.71 2.25 0.32
CA ASP A 45 9.66 2.45 1.76
C ASP A 45 10.30 1.28 2.53
N TYR A 46 11.36 0.74 1.91
CA TYR A 46 12.09 -0.43 2.38
C TYR A 46 13.51 -0.09 2.87
N ASN A 47 13.77 1.21 3.05
CA ASN A 47 15.01 1.66 3.67
C ASN A 47 15.09 1.20 5.14
N THR A 48 16.32 1.01 5.59
CA THR A 48 16.67 0.84 6.99
C THR A 48 17.50 2.04 7.46
N PRO A 49 17.76 2.22 8.77
CA PRO A 49 18.68 3.25 9.23
C PRO A 49 20.07 3.20 8.57
N GLU A 50 20.48 2.03 8.08
CA GLU A 50 21.78 1.81 7.44
C GLU A 50 21.77 2.10 5.94
N THR A 51 20.62 2.01 5.26
CA THR A 51 20.50 2.19 3.80
C THR A 51 19.99 3.57 3.38
N THR A 52 19.23 4.24 4.25
CA THR A 52 18.56 5.49 3.93
C THR A 52 19.53 6.64 3.66
N LEU A 53 19.30 7.36 2.56
CA LEU A 53 20.03 8.60 2.25
C LEU A 53 19.44 9.82 2.96
N SER A 54 18.15 9.80 3.26
CA SER A 54 17.41 10.93 3.85
C SER A 54 17.31 10.89 5.38
N GLY A 55 17.44 9.71 5.99
CA GLY A 55 17.15 9.49 7.41
C GLY A 55 15.66 9.53 7.76
N MET A 56 14.76 9.63 6.78
CA MET A 56 13.32 9.77 7.02
C MET A 56 12.69 8.44 7.44
N LEU A 57 11.99 8.45 8.56
CA LEU A 57 11.23 7.28 9.03
C LEU A 57 10.13 6.87 8.04
N SER A 58 9.58 7.83 7.29
CA SER A 58 8.56 7.56 6.26
C SER A 58 9.05 6.64 5.14
N GLY A 59 10.34 6.58 4.87
CA GLY A 59 10.93 5.66 3.89
C GLY A 59 11.25 4.26 4.45
N MET A 60 10.73 3.87 5.63
CA MET A 60 11.08 2.62 6.29
C MET A 60 9.89 1.70 6.67
N PRO A 61 8.60 2.08 6.51
CA PRO A 61 7.49 1.32 7.09
C PRO A 61 7.40 -0.11 6.59
N VAL A 62 7.71 -0.39 5.33
CA VAL A 62 7.68 -1.75 4.80
C VAL A 62 8.83 -2.59 5.36
N ALA A 63 10.03 -2.02 5.48
CA ALA A 63 11.16 -2.68 6.14
C ALA A 63 10.87 -2.99 7.62
N ILE A 64 10.24 -2.05 8.33
CA ILE A 64 9.81 -2.25 9.71
C ILE A 64 8.77 -3.37 9.81
N ALA A 65 7.74 -3.32 8.97
CA ALA A 65 6.66 -4.30 8.98
C ALA A 65 7.16 -5.72 8.69
N THR A 66 8.15 -5.87 7.81
CA THR A 66 8.78 -7.15 7.47
C THR A 66 9.93 -7.55 8.40
N GLY A 67 10.25 -6.72 9.40
CA GLY A 67 11.23 -7.05 10.44
C GLY A 67 12.68 -6.86 10.01
N GLN A 68 12.99 -5.99 9.03
CA GLN A 68 14.36 -5.70 8.63
C GLN A 68 15.05 -4.72 9.59
N CYS A 69 14.29 -3.81 10.19
CA CYS A 69 14.83 -2.81 11.11
C CYS A 69 13.82 -2.43 12.21
N LEU A 70 14.26 -1.60 13.15
CA LEU A 70 13.46 -0.96 14.21
C LEU A 70 12.47 -1.92 14.90
N HIS A 71 12.93 -3.12 15.25
CA HIS A 71 12.11 -4.21 15.82
C HIS A 71 11.29 -3.77 17.03
N ARG A 72 11.86 -2.95 17.93
CA ARG A 72 11.16 -2.44 19.11
C ARG A 72 9.98 -1.56 18.77
N LEU A 73 10.11 -0.73 17.71
CA LEU A 73 8.99 0.11 17.24
C LEU A 73 7.84 -0.77 16.75
N ARG A 74 8.14 -1.77 15.93
CA ARG A 74 7.16 -2.73 15.41
C ARG A 74 6.45 -3.48 16.54
N GLN A 75 7.23 -4.03 17.48
CA GLN A 75 6.70 -4.77 18.62
C GLN A 75 5.86 -3.91 19.54
N ASN A 76 6.30 -2.68 19.84
CA ASN A 76 5.53 -1.74 20.66
C ASN A 76 4.22 -1.29 19.99
N ALA A 77 4.18 -1.22 18.66
CA ALA A 77 2.94 -1.01 17.90
C ALA A 77 2.01 -2.23 17.97
N GLY A 78 2.54 -3.40 18.34
CA GLY A 78 1.79 -4.65 18.47
C GLY A 78 1.74 -5.46 17.18
N LEU A 79 2.63 -5.18 16.20
CA LEU A 79 2.81 -5.98 15.00
C LEU A 79 3.87 -7.05 15.27
N GLU A 80 3.44 -8.17 15.82
CA GLU A 80 4.29 -9.32 16.12
C GLU A 80 3.47 -10.60 15.88
N PRO A 81 3.92 -11.54 15.03
CA PRO A 81 5.19 -11.55 14.30
C PRO A 81 5.26 -10.54 13.14
N PRO A 82 6.45 -10.30 12.54
CA PRO A 82 6.58 -9.51 11.33
C PRO A 82 5.87 -10.17 10.14
N LEU A 83 5.54 -9.38 9.12
CA LEU A 83 5.09 -9.92 7.84
C LEU A 83 6.25 -10.66 7.15
N LEU A 84 5.91 -11.73 6.45
CA LEU A 84 6.85 -12.37 5.55
C LEU A 84 7.02 -11.51 4.29
N ALA A 85 8.24 -11.30 3.82
CA ALA A 85 8.52 -10.45 2.66
C ALA A 85 7.73 -10.89 1.40
N HIS A 86 7.57 -12.19 1.18
CA HIS A 86 6.80 -12.74 0.07
C HIS A 86 5.27 -12.55 0.19
N ASN A 87 4.79 -12.09 1.34
CA ASN A 87 3.40 -11.68 1.57
C ASN A 87 3.20 -10.16 1.37
N VAL A 88 4.20 -9.47 0.84
CA VAL A 88 4.12 -8.08 0.39
C VAL A 88 4.13 -8.07 -1.13
N VAL A 89 3.30 -7.23 -1.75
CA VAL A 89 3.32 -6.94 -3.18
C VAL A 89 3.49 -5.43 -3.34
N MET A 90 4.59 -5.01 -3.94
CA MET A 90 4.85 -3.61 -4.28
C MET A 90 4.27 -3.29 -5.65
N VAL A 91 3.54 -2.19 -5.76
CA VAL A 91 2.85 -1.78 -7.00
C VAL A 91 3.25 -0.35 -7.34
N CYS A 92 3.71 -0.12 -8.55
CA CYS A 92 4.14 1.17 -9.10
C CYS A 92 5.44 1.75 -8.53
N VAL A 93 6.17 1.01 -7.69
CA VAL A 93 7.46 1.44 -7.14
C VAL A 93 8.45 1.69 -8.28
N ARG A 94 9.12 2.86 -8.25
CA ARG A 94 10.00 3.33 -9.33
C ARG A 94 11.09 4.31 -8.91
N ALA A 95 11.08 4.75 -7.65
CA ALA A 95 12.01 5.75 -7.13
C ALA A 95 12.61 5.28 -5.79
N ASN A 96 13.50 4.30 -5.86
CA ASN A 96 14.19 3.74 -4.70
C ASN A 96 15.63 4.27 -4.61
N ASP A 97 16.13 4.38 -3.38
CA ASP A 97 17.57 4.50 -3.14
C ASP A 97 18.28 3.21 -3.62
N PRO A 98 19.54 3.28 -4.11
CA PRO A 98 20.22 2.10 -4.64
C PRO A 98 20.31 0.93 -3.66
N LEU A 99 20.67 1.17 -2.40
CA LEU A 99 20.76 0.12 -1.37
C LEU A 99 19.38 -0.39 -0.93
N GLU A 100 18.36 0.44 -1.03
CA GLU A 100 16.97 0.05 -0.81
C GLU A 100 16.51 -0.96 -1.87
N GLN A 101 16.77 -0.67 -3.15
CA GLN A 101 16.42 -1.59 -4.24
C GLN A 101 17.17 -2.91 -4.10
N GLU A 102 18.45 -2.88 -3.76
CA GLU A 102 19.22 -4.10 -3.48
C GLU A 102 18.59 -4.94 -2.37
N LEU A 103 18.11 -4.31 -1.30
CA LEU A 103 17.46 -5.01 -0.18
C LEU A 103 16.11 -5.60 -0.59
N ILE A 104 15.30 -4.87 -1.37
CA ILE A 104 14.04 -5.36 -1.94
C ILE A 104 14.29 -6.63 -2.77
N ASP A 105 15.29 -6.59 -3.64
CA ASP A 105 15.65 -7.71 -4.52
C ASP A 105 16.15 -8.92 -3.71
N GLN A 106 17.00 -8.71 -2.71
CA GLN A 106 17.50 -9.76 -1.81
C GLN A 106 16.36 -10.43 -1.02
N CYS A 107 15.37 -9.65 -0.58
CA CYS A 107 14.21 -10.17 0.14
C CYS A 107 13.16 -10.82 -0.79
N GLY A 108 13.32 -10.70 -2.10
CA GLY A 108 12.46 -11.30 -3.09
C GLY A 108 11.02 -10.76 -3.05
N ILE A 109 10.84 -9.46 -2.75
CA ILE A 109 9.51 -8.85 -2.71
C ILE A 109 8.96 -8.75 -4.13
N PRO A 110 7.75 -9.29 -4.41
CA PRO A 110 7.10 -9.16 -5.70
C PRO A 110 6.81 -7.70 -6.06
N GLN A 111 7.22 -7.30 -7.26
CA GLN A 111 7.01 -5.95 -7.78
C GLN A 111 6.13 -5.98 -9.04
N VAL A 112 5.12 -5.12 -9.09
CA VAL A 112 4.24 -4.90 -10.24
C VAL A 112 4.54 -3.52 -10.82
N PRO A 113 5.12 -3.44 -12.03
CA PRO A 113 5.53 -2.18 -12.60
C PRO A 113 4.34 -1.34 -13.10
N VAL A 114 4.52 -0.04 -13.20
CA VAL A 114 3.52 0.92 -13.73
C VAL A 114 2.98 0.48 -15.09
N GLY A 115 3.83 -0.06 -15.97
CA GLY A 115 3.43 -0.52 -17.31
C GLY A 115 2.35 -1.60 -17.28
N ASP A 116 2.36 -2.49 -16.28
CA ASP A 116 1.32 -3.49 -16.10
C ASP A 116 0.00 -2.85 -15.61
N VAL A 117 0.08 -1.91 -14.67
CA VAL A 117 -1.09 -1.15 -14.15
C VAL A 117 -1.78 -0.37 -15.26
N ARG A 118 -1.02 0.19 -16.20
CA ARG A 118 -1.52 0.94 -17.37
C ARG A 118 -2.11 0.05 -18.46
N SER A 119 -1.74 -1.22 -18.50
CA SER A 119 -2.17 -2.16 -19.56
C SER A 119 -3.26 -3.12 -19.09
N ASP A 120 -3.07 -4.40 -19.27
CA ASP A 120 -4.04 -5.45 -18.98
C ASP A 120 -3.95 -6.03 -17.55
N ARG A 121 -3.01 -5.56 -16.75
CA ARG A 121 -2.83 -5.89 -15.33
C ARG A 121 -2.63 -7.38 -15.04
N ARG A 122 -1.99 -8.11 -15.94
CA ARG A 122 -1.79 -9.56 -15.78
C ARG A 122 -0.85 -9.88 -14.63
N MET A 123 0.23 -9.10 -14.48
CA MET A 123 1.16 -9.31 -13.36
C MET A 123 0.48 -8.97 -12.04
N LEU A 124 -0.32 -7.90 -12.00
CA LEU A 124 -1.09 -7.52 -10.83
C LEU A 124 -2.10 -8.61 -10.44
N CYS A 125 -2.88 -9.14 -11.40
CA CYS A 125 -3.78 -10.27 -11.14
C CYS A 125 -3.03 -11.46 -10.56
N ALA A 126 -1.96 -11.90 -11.21
CA ALA A 126 -1.18 -13.06 -10.76
C ALA A 126 -0.55 -12.84 -9.37
N ALA A 127 -0.09 -11.61 -9.06
CA ALA A 127 0.43 -11.27 -7.75
C ALA A 127 -0.65 -11.30 -6.67
N MET A 128 -1.84 -10.77 -6.97
CA MET A 128 -2.98 -10.77 -6.05
C MET A 128 -3.54 -12.17 -5.80
N ASP A 129 -3.64 -13.02 -6.83
CA ASP A 129 -4.06 -14.41 -6.69
C ASP A 129 -3.11 -15.14 -5.73
N ARG A 130 -1.80 -15.08 -5.99
CA ARG A 130 -0.79 -15.71 -5.13
C ARG A 130 -0.82 -15.16 -3.70
N LEU A 131 -0.93 -13.84 -3.52
CA LEU A 131 -1.03 -13.23 -2.20
C LEU A 131 -2.30 -13.71 -1.49
N SER A 132 -3.43 -13.68 -2.17
CA SER A 132 -4.71 -14.11 -1.61
C SER A 132 -4.68 -15.58 -1.19
N ASP A 133 -3.99 -16.44 -1.93
CA ASP A 133 -3.88 -17.88 -1.58
C ASP A 133 -2.98 -18.09 -0.34
N SER A 134 -1.99 -17.23 -0.12
CA SER A 134 -0.99 -17.40 0.94
C SER A 134 -1.37 -16.81 2.29
N VAL A 135 -2.32 -15.86 2.35
CA VAL A 135 -2.66 -15.11 3.57
C VAL A 135 -4.14 -15.21 3.95
N ASP A 136 -4.49 -14.74 5.14
CA ASP A 136 -5.87 -14.75 5.65
C ASP A 136 -6.51 -13.36 5.57
N SER A 137 -5.70 -12.30 5.62
CA SER A 137 -6.12 -10.89 5.53
C SER A 137 -5.08 -10.06 4.79
N ILE A 138 -5.54 -9.11 3.99
CA ILE A 138 -4.69 -8.19 3.20
C ILE A 138 -4.99 -6.75 3.62
N TYR A 139 -3.94 -6.01 3.94
CA TYR A 139 -3.97 -4.55 4.04
C TYR A 139 -3.53 -3.95 2.71
N VAL A 140 -4.29 -2.99 2.20
CA VAL A 140 -3.91 -2.22 1.01
C VAL A 140 -3.52 -0.82 1.45
N HIS A 141 -2.29 -0.44 1.18
CA HIS A 141 -1.76 0.90 1.35
C HIS A 141 -1.69 1.60 0.00
N PHE A 142 -2.15 2.84 -0.05
CA PHE A 142 -2.05 3.70 -1.22
C PHE A 142 -1.43 5.04 -0.80
N ASP A 143 -0.18 5.24 -1.18
CA ASP A 143 0.41 6.57 -1.18
C ASP A 143 -0.08 7.34 -2.40
N VAL A 144 -0.48 8.61 -2.21
CA VAL A 144 -0.99 9.42 -3.31
C VAL A 144 0.08 9.69 -4.37
N ASP A 145 1.36 9.64 -4.01
CA ASP A 145 2.49 9.86 -4.92
C ASP A 145 2.75 8.67 -5.87
N ALA A 146 2.09 7.52 -5.65
CA ALA A 146 2.03 6.45 -6.64
C ALA A 146 1.51 6.95 -7.99
N LEU A 147 0.63 7.97 -8.00
CA LEU A 147 0.14 8.60 -9.21
C LEU A 147 1.24 9.36 -9.96
N ASP A 148 1.00 9.65 -11.22
CA ASP A 148 1.90 10.51 -11.99
C ASP A 148 1.95 11.92 -11.38
N ARG A 149 3.13 12.52 -11.37
CA ARG A 149 3.35 13.90 -10.88
C ARG A 149 2.37 14.91 -11.47
N SER A 150 1.96 14.75 -12.71
CA SER A 150 1.02 15.64 -13.38
C SER A 150 -0.39 15.62 -12.76
N GLU A 151 -0.74 14.58 -11.99
CA GLU A 151 -2.00 14.48 -11.26
C GLU A 151 -1.96 15.18 -9.90
N LEU A 152 -0.77 15.45 -9.36
CA LEU A 152 -0.56 15.81 -7.96
C LEU A 152 -0.15 17.28 -7.76
N ALA A 153 0.07 18.02 -8.84
CA ALA A 153 0.47 19.44 -8.83
C ALA A 153 1.70 19.71 -7.93
N LEU A 154 1.49 20.31 -6.77
CA LEU A 154 2.56 20.75 -5.85
C LEU A 154 2.79 19.79 -4.67
N MET A 155 2.30 18.55 -4.77
CA MET A 155 2.53 17.56 -3.70
C MET A 155 4.02 17.24 -3.58
N ARG A 156 4.46 17.06 -2.33
CA ARG A 156 5.87 16.75 -2.04
C ARG A 156 6.17 15.30 -2.48
N LEU A 157 7.39 15.08 -2.94
CA LEU A 157 7.92 13.75 -3.34
C LEU A 157 7.22 13.10 -4.53
N SER A 158 6.36 13.83 -5.27
CA SER A 158 5.70 13.27 -6.44
C SER A 158 6.70 12.94 -7.57
N GLU A 159 6.59 11.73 -8.12
CA GLU A 159 7.48 11.19 -9.13
C GLU A 159 6.81 11.10 -10.50
N PRO A 160 7.54 11.37 -11.60
CA PRO A 160 7.01 11.24 -12.95
C PRO A 160 6.80 9.76 -13.32
N ASN A 161 6.11 9.56 -14.44
CA ASN A 161 5.86 8.23 -15.04
C ASN A 161 5.00 7.30 -14.19
N GLY A 162 4.24 7.81 -13.21
CA GLY A 162 3.23 7.07 -12.48
C GLY A 162 1.96 6.83 -13.32
N PRO A 163 1.05 5.97 -12.88
CA PRO A 163 -0.26 5.81 -13.53
C PRO A 163 -1.10 7.06 -13.36
N MET A 164 -1.97 7.32 -14.34
CA MET A 164 -3.01 8.34 -14.22
C MET A 164 -4.12 7.87 -13.28
N ARG A 165 -4.91 8.80 -12.73
CA ARG A 165 -6.00 8.51 -11.79
C ARG A 165 -6.96 7.41 -12.24
N ASP A 166 -7.33 7.40 -13.52
CA ASP A 166 -8.28 6.43 -14.06
C ASP A 166 -7.66 5.03 -14.23
N GLU A 167 -6.36 4.97 -14.51
CA GLU A 167 -5.60 3.71 -14.59
C GLU A 167 -5.48 3.09 -13.20
N MET A 168 -5.15 3.90 -12.19
CA MET A 168 -5.06 3.49 -10.79
C MET A 168 -6.43 3.11 -10.22
N ALA A 169 -7.49 3.85 -10.54
CA ALA A 169 -8.84 3.52 -10.12
C ALA A 169 -9.26 2.11 -10.57
N LYS A 170 -8.95 1.74 -11.82
CA LYS A 170 -9.22 0.39 -12.35
C LYS A 170 -8.36 -0.69 -11.67
N ALA A 171 -7.11 -0.38 -11.34
CA ALA A 171 -6.24 -1.30 -10.61
C ALA A 171 -6.77 -1.53 -9.18
N LEU A 172 -7.17 -0.45 -8.49
CA LEU A 172 -7.74 -0.56 -7.15
C LEU A 172 -9.10 -1.26 -7.16
N GLU A 173 -9.97 -1.02 -8.15
CA GLU A 173 -11.22 -1.77 -8.29
C GLU A 173 -10.95 -3.28 -8.32
N MET A 174 -9.96 -3.71 -9.08
CA MET A 174 -9.57 -5.12 -9.16
C MET A 174 -8.98 -5.63 -7.84
N ILE A 175 -8.03 -4.92 -7.22
CA ILE A 175 -7.41 -5.29 -5.94
C ILE A 175 -8.48 -5.42 -4.85
N MET A 176 -9.36 -4.42 -4.77
CA MET A 176 -10.38 -4.34 -3.73
C MET A 176 -11.50 -5.35 -3.89
N ALA A 177 -11.64 -6.01 -5.04
CA ALA A 177 -12.58 -7.10 -5.27
C ALA A 177 -12.17 -8.42 -4.58
N TYR A 178 -10.92 -8.57 -4.17
CA TYR A 178 -10.47 -9.74 -3.40
C TYR A 178 -11.08 -9.73 -2.00
N SER A 179 -11.76 -10.82 -1.62
CA SER A 179 -12.50 -10.93 -0.36
C SER A 179 -11.62 -10.84 0.89
N LYS A 180 -10.33 -11.19 0.76
CA LYS A 180 -9.35 -11.12 1.86
C LYS A 180 -8.78 -9.72 2.12
N VAL A 181 -9.05 -8.73 1.24
CA VAL A 181 -8.69 -7.34 1.53
C VAL A 181 -9.57 -6.84 2.68
N ALA A 182 -8.96 -6.56 3.81
CA ALA A 182 -9.63 -6.30 5.08
C ALA A 182 -9.61 -4.82 5.50
N ALA A 183 -8.65 -4.04 4.99
CA ALA A 183 -8.55 -2.60 5.25
C ALA A 183 -7.85 -1.87 4.11
N PHE A 184 -8.10 -0.58 3.99
CA PHE A 184 -7.52 0.31 2.99
C PHE A 184 -7.02 1.59 3.67
N GLY A 185 -5.73 1.92 3.49
CA GLY A 185 -5.12 3.15 3.96
C GLY A 185 -4.73 4.05 2.79
N VAL A 186 -4.87 5.36 2.98
CA VAL A 186 -4.44 6.39 2.04
C VAL A 186 -3.56 7.40 2.76
N SER A 187 -2.35 7.62 2.27
CA SER A 187 -1.34 8.48 2.91
C SER A 187 -0.88 9.65 2.03
N ASP A 188 -0.20 10.58 2.70
CA ASP A 188 0.56 11.71 2.14
C ASP A 188 -0.24 12.73 1.32
N PHE A 189 -1.57 12.78 1.46
CA PHE A 189 -2.37 13.89 0.94
C PHE A 189 -2.29 15.12 1.86
N ASN A 190 -1.78 16.22 1.34
CA ASN A 190 -1.76 17.51 2.01
C ASN A 190 -2.72 18.51 1.36
N PRO A 191 -3.91 18.78 1.94
CA PRO A 191 -4.90 19.68 1.35
C PRO A 191 -4.42 21.14 1.26
N GLU A 192 -3.47 21.57 2.12
CA GLU A 192 -2.95 22.94 2.08
C GLU A 192 -2.10 23.20 0.83
N ARG A 193 -1.56 22.15 0.22
CA ARG A 193 -0.77 22.22 -1.02
C ARG A 193 -1.61 22.02 -2.28
N ASP A 194 -2.83 21.53 -2.16
CA ASP A 194 -3.74 21.25 -3.26
C ASP A 194 -4.70 22.42 -3.50
N VAL A 195 -4.16 23.62 -3.72
CA VAL A 195 -4.92 24.88 -3.83
C VAL A 195 -6.00 24.81 -4.90
N GLU A 196 -5.75 24.13 -6.01
CA GLU A 196 -6.69 23.97 -7.11
C GLU A 196 -7.57 22.71 -7.01
N GLY A 197 -7.36 21.90 -5.98
CA GLY A 197 -8.09 20.65 -5.77
C GLY A 197 -7.81 19.56 -6.81
N GLN A 198 -6.66 19.63 -7.48
CA GLN A 198 -6.30 18.67 -8.52
C GLN A 198 -6.01 17.30 -7.93
N ALA A 199 -5.14 17.22 -6.91
CA ALA A 199 -4.82 15.98 -6.23
C ALA A 199 -6.05 15.38 -5.55
N PHE A 200 -6.89 16.21 -4.93
CA PHE A 200 -8.15 15.75 -4.34
C PHE A 200 -9.08 15.09 -5.37
N ARG A 201 -9.22 15.67 -6.56
CA ARG A 201 -10.02 15.05 -7.64
C ARG A 201 -9.42 13.73 -8.12
N ALA A 202 -8.08 13.63 -8.16
CA ALA A 202 -7.40 12.38 -8.52
C ALA A 202 -7.66 11.30 -7.45
N ILE A 203 -7.51 11.64 -6.17
CA ILE A 203 -7.78 10.74 -5.06
C ILE A 203 -9.25 10.28 -5.05
N LEU A 204 -10.21 11.18 -5.31
CA LEU A 204 -11.62 10.80 -5.41
C LEU A 204 -11.90 9.79 -6.53
N ALA A 205 -11.23 9.91 -7.68
CA ALA A 205 -11.35 8.92 -8.75
C ALA A 205 -10.82 7.54 -8.31
N VAL A 206 -9.66 7.53 -7.66
CA VAL A 206 -9.05 6.33 -7.07
C VAL A 206 -9.97 5.69 -6.01
N PHE A 207 -10.56 6.49 -5.13
CA PHE A 207 -11.54 6.02 -4.13
C PHE A 207 -12.78 5.39 -4.75
N ARG A 208 -13.30 5.96 -5.83
CA ARG A 208 -14.44 5.37 -6.55
C ARG A 208 -14.12 3.97 -7.05
N GLY A 209 -12.91 3.76 -7.59
CA GLY A 209 -12.44 2.42 -7.96
C GLY A 209 -12.39 1.48 -6.76
N ALA A 210 -11.81 1.93 -5.65
CA ALA A 210 -11.71 1.12 -4.43
C ALA A 210 -13.10 0.71 -3.91
N ILE A 211 -14.05 1.64 -3.82
CA ILE A 211 -15.43 1.36 -3.39
C ILE A 211 -16.16 0.42 -4.35
N ALA A 212 -15.99 0.60 -5.66
CA ALA A 212 -16.56 -0.28 -6.66
C ALA A 212 -16.07 -1.73 -6.50
N GLY A 213 -14.76 -1.92 -6.25
CA GLY A 213 -14.19 -3.24 -5.97
C GLY A 213 -14.78 -3.89 -4.72
N VAL A 214 -14.92 -3.14 -3.62
CA VAL A 214 -15.56 -3.67 -2.40
C VAL A 214 -17.03 -4.07 -2.65
N ALA A 215 -17.77 -3.27 -3.41
CA ALA A 215 -19.17 -3.54 -3.72
C ALA A 215 -19.35 -4.85 -4.54
N GLN A 216 -18.40 -5.19 -5.40
CA GLN A 216 -18.42 -6.43 -6.19
C GLN A 216 -18.34 -7.70 -5.34
N ARG A 217 -17.79 -7.63 -4.11
CA ARG A 217 -17.72 -8.78 -3.19
C ARG A 217 -19.10 -9.27 -2.73
N SER A 218 -20.05 -8.35 -2.61
CA SER A 218 -21.41 -8.63 -2.13
C SER A 218 -22.28 -9.30 -3.20
N CYS A 219 -21.79 -9.35 -4.45
CA CYS A 219 -22.50 -9.94 -5.59
C CYS A 219 -22.00 -11.36 -5.96
N ARG A 220 -20.99 -11.87 -5.26
CA ARG A 220 -20.45 -13.23 -5.41
C ARG A 220 -20.72 -14.06 -4.16
#